data_613d08258364a7b08d2bfd0e56db8dba
#
_entry.id   613d08258364a7b08d2bfd0e56db8dba
#
_cell.length_a   1.000
_cell.length_b   1.000
_cell.length_c   1.000
_cell.angle_alpha   90.00
_cell.angle_beta   90.00
_cell.angle_gamma   90.00
#
_symmetry.space_group_name_H-M   'P 1'
#
loop_
_entity.id
_entity.type
_entity.pdbx_description
1 polymer ?
#
loop_
_entity_poly.entity_id
_entity_poly.type
_entity_poly.pdbx_seq_one_letter_code
_entity_poly.pdbx_strand_id
1 'polypeptide(L)'
;YIRTILKEALYVALEKAIVSGSGKDEPVGLNRDIHEGVSFSTSTGYPEKTAIQVTNFLPANYGPLVAKLAVTEKGRMRSFDEVLMICNQVDYLNKIMPATTALTTGGTYARDLFPFPTEVVRSNEVKTGQAILCLPEEYFFGLGESKDGKIEYSDEFKFLQDARTYKIKLHGNGRPYDNTVA
;
A
#
# COMPACT_ATOMS: atom_id res chain seq x y z
N TYR A 1 21.01 -4.34 -18.07
CA TYR A 1 20.72 -2.95 -17.68
C TYR A 1 19.27 -2.52 -17.97
N ILE A 2 18.82 -2.52 -19.25
CA ILE A 2 17.45 -2.11 -19.63
C ILE A 2 16.38 -2.96 -18.92
N ARG A 3 16.58 -4.27 -18.84
CA ARG A 3 15.64 -5.17 -18.15
C ARG A 3 15.49 -4.82 -16.66
N THR A 4 16.58 -4.46 -16.00
CA THR A 4 16.58 -4.07 -14.59
C THR A 4 15.78 -2.80 -14.38
N ILE A 5 16.02 -1.77 -15.18
CA ILE A 5 15.29 -0.49 -15.12
C ILE A 5 13.79 -0.71 -15.36
N LEU A 6 13.44 -1.52 -16.35
CA LEU A 6 12.03 -1.81 -16.67
C LEU A 6 11.33 -2.57 -15.52
N LYS A 7 12.02 -3.53 -14.89
CA LYS A 7 11.48 -4.23 -13.71
C LYS A 7 11.29 -3.29 -12.52
N GLU A 8 12.26 -2.44 -12.23
CA GLU A 8 12.14 -1.43 -11.16
C GLU A 8 10.93 -0.52 -11.40
N ALA A 9 10.77 -0.01 -12.63
CA ALA A 9 9.63 0.80 -12.99
C ALA A 9 8.28 0.05 -12.84
N LEU A 10 8.26 -1.25 -13.16
CA LEU A 10 7.10 -2.11 -12.97
C LEU A 10 6.74 -2.26 -11.49
N TYR A 11 7.73 -2.52 -10.62
CA TYR A 11 7.49 -2.65 -9.18
C TYR A 11 6.98 -1.36 -8.56
N VAL A 12 7.53 -0.21 -8.94
CA VAL A 12 7.03 1.10 -8.50
C VAL A 12 5.58 1.32 -8.94
N ALA A 13 5.24 0.95 -10.17
CA ALA A 13 3.87 1.05 -10.67
C ALA A 13 2.90 0.12 -9.92
N LEU A 14 3.33 -1.11 -9.59
CA LEU A 14 2.55 -2.05 -8.77
C LEU A 14 2.35 -1.54 -7.34
N GLU A 15 3.41 -1.05 -6.71
CA GLU A 15 3.35 -0.46 -5.38
C GLU A 15 2.35 0.69 -5.33
N LYS A 16 2.42 1.61 -6.29
CA LYS A 16 1.46 2.70 -6.44
C LYS A 16 0.03 2.20 -6.61
N ALA A 17 -0.18 1.20 -7.46
CA ALA A 17 -1.51 0.63 -7.71
C ALA A 17 -2.10 -0.03 -6.45
N ILE A 18 -1.29 -0.77 -5.67
CA ILE A 18 -1.74 -1.41 -4.43
C ILE A 18 -2.02 -0.38 -3.34
N VAL A 19 -1.21 0.66 -3.22
CA VAL A 19 -1.38 1.70 -2.19
C VAL A 19 -2.53 2.64 -2.53
N SER A 20 -2.60 3.16 -3.75
CA SER A 20 -3.46 4.28 -4.11
C SER A 20 -4.20 4.14 -5.46
N GLY A 21 -4.18 2.97 -6.08
CA GLY A 21 -4.87 2.73 -7.34
C GLY A 21 -6.36 3.06 -7.25
N SER A 22 -6.91 3.67 -8.30
CA SER A 22 -8.29 4.14 -8.32
C SER A 22 -9.32 3.05 -8.56
N GLY A 23 -8.91 1.88 -9.01
CA GLY A 23 -9.78 0.79 -9.46
C GLY A 23 -10.31 0.98 -10.89
N LYS A 24 -9.91 2.06 -11.58
CA LYS A 24 -10.24 2.27 -12.98
C LYS A 24 -9.04 1.87 -13.83
N ASP A 25 -9.15 0.79 -14.59
CA ASP A 25 -8.09 0.22 -15.42
C ASP A 25 -6.80 -0.14 -14.64
N GLU A 26 -6.90 -0.17 -13.32
CA GLU A 26 -5.83 -0.50 -12.36
C GLU A 26 -6.41 -1.14 -11.10
N PRO A 27 -5.61 -1.81 -10.27
CA PRO A 27 -6.05 -2.33 -8.98
C PRO A 27 -6.70 -1.28 -8.09
N VAL A 28 -7.58 -1.73 -7.19
CA VAL A 28 -8.17 -0.88 -6.15
C VAL A 28 -7.18 -0.76 -5.00
N GLY A 29 -6.71 0.45 -4.73
CA GLY A 29 -5.75 0.73 -3.68
C GLY A 29 -6.33 0.59 -2.27
N LEU A 30 -5.44 0.36 -1.31
CA LEU A 30 -5.78 0.25 0.11
C LEU A 30 -6.41 1.52 0.69
N ASN A 31 -6.05 2.69 0.14
CA ASN A 31 -6.60 3.98 0.56
C ASN A 31 -7.97 4.32 -0.07
N ARG A 32 -8.56 3.40 -0.88
CA ARG A 32 -9.83 3.66 -1.55
C ARG A 32 -11.02 3.19 -0.73
N ASP A 33 -12.07 4.00 -0.75
CA ASP A 33 -13.33 3.69 -0.10
C ASP A 33 -14.20 2.86 -1.06
N ILE A 34 -14.39 1.59 -0.70
CA ILE A 34 -15.17 0.61 -1.46
C ILE A 34 -16.40 0.12 -0.70
N HIS A 35 -16.80 0.84 0.33
CA HIS A 35 -17.90 0.44 1.18
C HIS A 35 -19.22 0.36 0.38
N GLU A 36 -20.14 -0.46 0.83
CA GLU A 36 -21.44 -0.63 0.19
C GLU A 36 -22.20 0.71 0.14
N GLY A 37 -22.54 1.16 -1.06
CA GLY A 37 -23.17 2.47 -1.29
C GLY A 37 -22.24 3.55 -1.87
N VAL A 38 -20.93 3.32 -1.90
CA VAL A 38 -20.00 4.20 -2.61
C VAL A 38 -20.11 3.94 -4.12
N SER A 39 -20.38 4.99 -4.88
CA SER A 39 -20.49 4.89 -6.33
C SER A 39 -19.12 4.91 -7.00
N PHE A 40 -18.85 3.94 -7.85
CA PHE A 40 -17.70 3.94 -8.74
C PHE A 40 -17.87 5.02 -9.81
N SER A 41 -16.91 5.92 -9.93
CA SER A 41 -16.88 6.92 -11.00
C SER A 41 -16.14 6.39 -12.21
N THR A 42 -16.77 6.41 -13.37
CA THR A 42 -16.14 6.02 -14.65
C THR A 42 -15.00 6.93 -15.07
N SER A 43 -14.91 8.13 -14.50
CA SER A 43 -13.83 9.10 -14.77
C SER A 43 -12.68 9.01 -13.77
N THR A 44 -12.96 8.83 -12.47
CA THR A 44 -11.97 8.95 -11.38
C THR A 44 -11.78 7.69 -10.54
N GLY A 45 -12.60 6.64 -10.75
CA GLY A 45 -12.59 5.41 -9.95
C GLY A 45 -13.27 5.58 -8.59
N TYR A 46 -12.80 4.84 -7.58
CA TYR A 46 -13.29 4.94 -6.20
C TYR A 46 -12.70 6.16 -5.48
N PRO A 47 -13.47 6.84 -4.60
CA PRO A 47 -12.96 7.94 -3.79
C PRO A 47 -11.91 7.45 -2.78
N GLU A 48 -11.10 8.37 -2.28
CA GLU A 48 -10.18 8.08 -1.17
C GLU A 48 -10.92 8.00 0.15
N LYS A 49 -10.45 7.13 1.06
CA LYS A 49 -10.94 7.06 2.44
C LYS A 49 -10.65 8.35 3.20
N THR A 50 -11.53 8.68 4.12
CA THR A 50 -11.29 9.78 5.05
C THR A 50 -10.25 9.37 6.08
N ALA A 51 -9.16 10.15 6.16
CA ALA A 51 -8.09 9.90 7.12
C ALA A 51 -8.56 10.13 8.56
N ILE A 52 -8.13 9.23 9.47
CA ILE A 52 -8.36 9.36 10.90
C ILE A 52 -7.17 10.10 11.51
N GLN A 53 -7.44 11.17 12.27
CA GLN A 53 -6.39 11.91 12.95
C GLN A 53 -5.86 11.14 14.16
N VAL A 54 -4.55 10.97 14.22
CA VAL A 54 -3.84 10.27 15.29
C VAL A 54 -2.82 11.21 15.92
N THR A 55 -2.87 11.36 17.25
CA THR A 55 -1.94 12.24 17.98
C THR A 55 -0.72 11.51 18.51
N ASN A 56 -0.86 10.23 18.85
CA ASN A 56 0.23 9.39 19.36
C ASN A 56 -0.11 7.91 19.18
N PHE A 57 0.87 7.03 19.42
CA PHE A 57 0.74 5.57 19.34
C PHE A 57 0.60 4.91 20.72
N LEU A 58 0.12 5.62 21.73
CA LEU A 58 -0.19 5.00 23.03
C LEU A 58 -1.32 3.98 22.91
N PRO A 59 -1.38 2.95 23.77
CA PRO A 59 -2.38 1.89 23.69
C PRO A 59 -3.82 2.40 23.62
N ALA A 60 -4.15 3.49 24.32
CA ALA A 60 -5.48 4.09 24.33
C ALA A 60 -5.90 4.68 22.97
N ASN A 61 -4.96 5.10 22.15
CA ASN A 61 -5.23 5.66 20.82
C ASN A 61 -5.01 4.62 19.71
N TYR A 62 -4.01 3.78 19.86
CA TYR A 62 -3.66 2.77 18.85
C TYR A 62 -4.63 1.59 18.84
N GLY A 63 -5.07 1.12 20.01
CA GLY A 63 -6.02 0.02 20.14
C GLY A 63 -7.32 0.23 19.36
N PRO A 64 -8.02 1.37 19.50
CA PRO A 64 -9.22 1.68 18.74
C PRO A 64 -9.02 1.74 17.22
N LEU A 65 -7.82 2.10 16.74
CA LEU A 65 -7.50 2.08 15.31
C LEU A 65 -7.41 0.64 14.80
N VAL A 66 -6.65 -0.19 15.50
CA VAL A 66 -6.50 -1.62 15.15
C VAL A 66 -7.83 -2.37 15.28
N ALA A 67 -8.66 -2.02 16.27
CA ALA A 67 -9.99 -2.61 16.47
C ALA A 67 -10.93 -2.40 15.26
N LYS A 68 -10.76 -1.32 14.50
CA LYS A 68 -11.53 -1.11 13.26
C LYS A 68 -11.25 -2.16 12.18
N LEU A 69 -10.04 -2.71 12.16
CA LEU A 69 -9.66 -3.78 11.25
C LEU A 69 -10.26 -5.14 11.67
N ALA A 70 -10.62 -5.29 12.96
CA ALA A 70 -11.15 -6.53 13.50
C ALA A 70 -12.62 -6.79 13.15
N VAL A 71 -13.33 -5.82 12.63
CA VAL A 71 -14.73 -5.93 12.27
C VAL A 71 -14.90 -5.68 10.78
N THR A 72 -15.47 -6.66 10.06
CA THR A 72 -15.78 -6.51 8.64
C THR A 72 -16.94 -5.53 8.44
N GLU A 73 -17.09 -5.01 7.24
CA GLU A 73 -18.19 -4.11 6.87
C GLU A 73 -19.57 -4.71 7.18
N LYS A 74 -19.72 -6.03 7.08
CA LYS A 74 -20.97 -6.78 7.41
C LYS A 74 -21.10 -7.16 8.88
N GLY A 75 -20.25 -6.61 9.77
CA GLY A 75 -20.29 -6.85 11.20
C GLY A 75 -19.72 -8.20 11.68
N ARG A 76 -19.07 -8.98 10.80
CA ARG A 76 -18.36 -10.20 11.22
C ARG A 76 -17.04 -9.83 11.86
N MET A 77 -16.72 -10.50 12.95
CA MET A 77 -15.41 -10.37 13.59
C MET A 77 -14.36 -11.24 12.88
N ARG A 78 -13.13 -10.73 12.80
CA ARG A 78 -11.96 -11.47 12.34
C ARG A 78 -10.83 -11.33 13.36
N SER A 79 -10.02 -12.36 13.46
CA SER A 79 -8.84 -12.38 14.32
C SER A 79 -7.59 -12.26 13.45
N PHE A 80 -6.60 -11.54 13.94
CA PHE A 80 -5.29 -11.41 13.32
C PHE A 80 -4.26 -11.17 14.43
N ASP A 81 -3.03 -11.59 14.20
CA ASP A 81 -1.95 -11.51 15.17
C ASP A 81 -1.02 -10.32 14.93
N GLU A 82 -1.06 -9.77 13.73
CA GLU A 82 -0.19 -8.69 13.29
C GLU A 82 -0.91 -7.78 12.29
N VAL A 83 -0.53 -6.52 12.27
CA VAL A 83 -0.98 -5.54 11.28
C VAL A 83 0.22 -4.97 10.52
N LEU A 84 -0.02 -4.55 9.28
CA LEU A 84 0.96 -3.86 8.46
C LEU A 84 0.69 -2.37 8.49
N MET A 85 1.72 -1.57 8.77
CA MET A 85 1.69 -0.12 8.63
C MET A 85 2.52 0.30 7.43
N ILE A 86 1.91 0.97 6.47
CA ILE A 86 2.59 1.52 5.30
C ILE A 86 2.67 3.03 5.47
N CYS A 87 3.86 3.60 5.41
CA CYS A 87 4.09 5.02 5.58
C CYS A 87 5.21 5.54 4.69
N ASN A 88 5.28 6.85 4.52
CA ASN A 88 6.38 7.50 3.82
C ASN A 88 7.67 7.45 4.64
N GLN A 89 8.82 7.36 3.98
CA GLN A 89 10.14 7.31 4.62
C GLN A 89 10.38 8.53 5.52
N VAL A 90 10.00 9.71 5.09
CA VAL A 90 10.20 10.96 5.86
C VAL A 90 9.32 10.97 7.12
N ASP A 91 8.06 10.54 7.00
CA ASP A 91 7.16 10.45 8.16
C ASP A 91 7.59 9.35 9.13
N TYR A 92 8.10 8.23 8.63
CA TYR A 92 8.70 7.21 9.48
C TYR A 92 9.81 7.77 10.35
N LEU A 93 10.78 8.45 9.75
CA LEU A 93 11.94 8.99 10.47
C LEU A 93 11.57 10.13 11.43
N ASN A 94 10.65 10.99 11.06
CA ASN A 94 10.31 12.18 11.83
C ASN A 94 9.24 11.96 12.88
N LYS A 95 8.34 11.00 12.68
CA LYS A 95 7.15 10.82 13.53
C LYS A 95 7.06 9.42 14.16
N ILE A 96 7.16 8.37 13.35
CA ILE A 96 6.94 7.00 13.81
C ILE A 96 8.14 6.49 14.60
N MET A 97 9.33 6.57 14.06
CA MET A 97 10.54 6.11 14.71
C MET A 97 10.76 6.78 16.10
N PRO A 98 10.66 8.12 16.25
CA PRO A 98 10.80 8.74 17.57
C PRO A 98 9.73 8.31 18.57
N ALA A 99 8.49 8.08 18.11
CA ALA A 99 7.36 7.68 18.95
C ALA A 99 7.39 6.20 19.35
N THR A 100 8.13 5.36 18.63
CA THR A 100 8.15 3.89 18.81
C THR A 100 9.54 3.36 19.17
N THR A 101 10.49 4.22 19.50
CA THR A 101 11.85 3.82 19.88
C THR A 101 12.08 4.13 21.37
N ALA A 102 12.61 3.18 22.11
CA ALA A 102 13.00 3.35 23.50
C ALA A 102 14.46 2.94 23.73
N LEU A 103 15.14 3.65 24.62
CA LEU A 103 16.46 3.27 25.08
C LEU A 103 16.33 2.14 26.11
N THR A 104 16.98 1.02 25.84
CA THR A 104 17.02 -0.12 26.78
C THR A 104 18.03 0.13 27.91
N THR A 105 17.89 -0.58 29.02
CA THR A 105 18.84 -0.54 30.15
C THR A 105 20.28 -0.92 29.75
N GLY A 106 20.44 -1.67 28.67
CA GLY A 106 21.75 -2.01 28.09
C GLY A 106 22.39 -0.93 27.20
N GLY A 107 21.77 0.26 27.07
CA GLY A 107 22.29 1.35 26.24
C GLY A 107 22.04 1.19 24.74
N THR A 108 21.19 0.25 24.33
CA THR A 108 20.80 0.05 22.93
C THR A 108 19.38 0.59 22.69
N TYR A 109 19.04 0.89 21.43
CA TYR A 109 17.70 1.32 21.06
C TYR A 109 16.85 0.12 20.62
N ALA A 110 15.69 -0.06 21.27
CA ALA A 110 14.63 -0.94 20.78
C ALA A 110 13.72 -0.12 19.85
N ARG A 111 13.46 -0.65 18.67
CA ARG A 111 12.69 0.04 17.59
C ARG A 111 11.35 -0.64 17.37
N ASP A 112 10.45 0.09 16.74
CA ASP A 112 9.12 -0.38 16.31
C ASP A 112 8.31 -0.99 17.47
N LEU A 113 8.37 -0.32 18.64
CA LEU A 113 7.65 -0.69 19.84
C LEU A 113 6.21 -0.18 19.76
N PHE A 114 5.35 -0.97 19.14
CA PHE A 114 3.92 -0.71 19.09
C PHE A 114 3.17 -1.49 20.16
N PRO A 115 2.01 -0.96 20.66
CA PRO A 115 1.16 -1.67 21.61
C PRO A 115 0.59 -3.00 21.09
N PHE A 116 0.42 -3.12 19.78
CA PHE A 116 0.04 -4.34 19.08
C PHE A 116 1.12 -4.66 18.04
N PRO A 117 1.42 -5.96 17.77
CA PRO A 117 2.42 -6.32 16.77
C PRO A 117 2.15 -5.66 15.42
N THR A 118 3.08 -4.84 14.96
CA THR A 118 2.95 -4.03 13.75
C THR A 118 4.24 -4.10 12.95
N GLU A 119 4.15 -4.58 11.72
CA GLU A 119 5.24 -4.47 10.74
C GLU A 119 5.15 -3.13 10.03
N VAL A 120 6.27 -2.42 9.91
CA VAL A 120 6.31 -1.13 9.22
C VAL A 120 6.99 -1.29 7.88
N VAL A 121 6.27 -0.95 6.81
CA VAL A 121 6.78 -0.90 5.44
C VAL A 121 6.81 0.56 4.99
N ARG A 122 7.94 0.96 4.40
CA ARG A 122 8.15 2.31 3.91
C ARG A 122 7.89 2.37 2.41
N SER A 123 6.90 3.17 2.02
CA SER A 123 6.52 3.38 0.64
C SER A 123 6.48 4.87 0.33
N ASN A 124 7.09 5.26 -0.77
CA ASN A 124 7.05 6.64 -1.25
C ASN A 124 5.71 7.00 -1.91
N GLU A 125 4.86 6.02 -2.14
CA GLU A 125 3.53 6.20 -2.73
C GLU A 125 2.46 6.64 -1.70
N VAL A 126 2.78 6.57 -0.42
CA VAL A 126 1.92 7.12 0.65
C VAL A 126 2.16 8.62 0.77
N LYS A 127 1.09 9.40 0.78
CA LYS A 127 1.14 10.86 0.94
C LYS A 127 1.81 11.24 2.25
N THR A 128 2.60 12.30 2.23
CA THR A 128 3.24 12.87 3.44
C THR A 128 2.19 13.22 4.48
N GLY A 129 2.45 12.88 5.73
CA GLY A 129 1.53 13.09 6.84
C GLY A 129 0.47 12.00 7.01
N GLN A 130 0.51 10.95 6.20
CA GLN A 130 -0.44 9.83 6.25
C GLN A 130 0.29 8.49 6.44
N ALA A 131 -0.41 7.53 7.03
CA ALA A 131 -0.01 6.14 7.08
C ALA A 131 -1.26 5.26 6.85
N ILE A 132 -1.05 4.07 6.32
CA ILE A 132 -2.10 3.08 6.09
C ILE A 132 -1.86 1.92 7.03
N LEU A 133 -2.84 1.59 7.86
CA LEU A 133 -2.87 0.34 8.64
C LEU A 133 -3.72 -0.66 7.87
N CYS A 134 -3.18 -1.83 7.56
CA CYS A 134 -3.91 -2.83 6.79
C CYS A 134 -3.60 -4.26 7.23
N LEU A 135 -4.44 -5.17 6.76
CA LEU A 135 -4.28 -6.62 6.85
C LEU A 135 -3.86 -7.14 5.46
N PRO A 136 -2.58 -7.42 5.22
CA PRO A 136 -2.09 -7.79 3.90
C PRO A 136 -2.71 -9.08 3.37
N GLU A 137 -3.04 -10.02 4.22
CA GLU A 137 -3.66 -11.30 3.88
C GLU A 137 -5.08 -11.15 3.31
N GLU A 138 -5.74 -10.03 3.60
CA GLU A 138 -7.09 -9.70 3.15
C GLU A 138 -7.10 -8.85 1.86
N TYR A 139 -5.93 -8.66 1.23
CA TYR A 139 -5.82 -8.02 -0.07
C TYR A 139 -5.59 -9.07 -1.15
N PHE A 140 -6.55 -9.21 -2.05
CA PHE A 140 -6.43 -10.12 -3.20
C PHE A 140 -5.71 -9.44 -4.36
N PHE A 141 -4.70 -10.10 -4.91
CA PHE A 141 -4.00 -9.66 -6.10
C PHE A 141 -3.81 -10.83 -7.08
N GLY A 142 -4.42 -10.73 -8.25
CA GLY A 142 -4.32 -11.73 -9.32
C GLY A 142 -3.45 -11.22 -10.47
N LEU A 143 -2.50 -12.03 -10.91
CA LEU A 143 -1.65 -11.78 -12.07
C LEU A 143 -2.07 -12.69 -13.22
N GLY A 144 -2.26 -12.09 -14.39
CA GLY A 144 -2.56 -12.84 -15.62
C GLY A 144 -1.32 -13.45 -16.30
N GLU A 145 -0.13 -12.99 -15.92
CA GLU A 145 1.16 -13.41 -16.49
C GLU A 145 2.21 -13.57 -15.39
N SER A 146 3.46 -13.88 -15.79
CA SER A 146 4.60 -13.95 -14.87
C SER A 146 4.78 -12.65 -14.06
N LYS A 147 5.19 -12.77 -12.80
CA LYS A 147 5.51 -11.63 -11.90
C LYS A 147 6.44 -10.59 -12.53
N ASP A 148 7.32 -11.05 -13.42
CA ASP A 148 8.34 -10.21 -14.04
C ASP A 148 7.82 -9.38 -15.23
N GLY A 149 6.55 -9.56 -15.60
CA GLY A 149 5.96 -8.96 -16.78
C GLY A 149 6.52 -9.51 -18.09
N LYS A 150 5.96 -9.08 -19.20
CA LYS A 150 6.43 -9.40 -20.55
C LYS A 150 7.12 -8.18 -21.15
N ILE A 151 8.37 -8.36 -21.57
CA ILE A 151 9.13 -7.31 -22.26
C ILE A 151 8.91 -7.46 -23.76
N GLU A 152 8.41 -6.42 -24.37
CA GLU A 152 8.24 -6.30 -25.82
C GLU A 152 9.16 -5.19 -26.34
N TYR A 153 9.55 -5.28 -27.59
CA TYR A 153 10.32 -4.22 -28.25
C TYR A 153 9.74 -3.93 -29.63
N SER A 154 9.96 -2.72 -30.10
CA SER A 154 9.59 -2.31 -31.46
C SER A 154 10.73 -1.50 -32.06
N ASP A 155 11.11 -1.86 -33.25
CA ASP A 155 12.08 -1.15 -34.07
C ASP A 155 11.40 -0.13 -35.00
N GLU A 156 10.08 -0.22 -35.16
CA GLU A 156 9.31 0.62 -36.10
C GLU A 156 8.92 1.99 -35.53
N PHE A 157 8.64 2.08 -34.21
CA PHE A 157 8.09 3.28 -33.61
C PHE A 157 9.01 4.51 -33.68
N LYS A 158 10.33 4.32 -33.70
CA LYS A 158 11.35 5.38 -33.83
C LYS A 158 12.37 5.06 -34.91
N PHE A 159 11.93 4.49 -36.01
CA PHE A 159 12.78 4.10 -37.15
C PHE A 159 13.64 5.27 -37.67
N LEU A 160 13.06 6.47 -37.79
CA LEU A 160 13.78 7.66 -38.27
C LEU A 160 14.85 8.17 -37.27
N GLN A 161 14.83 7.71 -36.03
CA GLN A 161 15.77 8.10 -34.98
C GLN A 161 16.80 7.01 -34.68
N ASP A 162 16.79 5.92 -35.45
CA ASP A 162 17.65 4.72 -35.23
C ASP A 162 17.61 4.24 -33.76
N ALA A 163 16.41 4.26 -33.15
CA ALA A 163 16.20 3.93 -31.75
C ALA A 163 15.21 2.78 -31.58
N ARG A 164 15.58 1.79 -30.77
CA ARG A 164 14.72 0.68 -30.36
C ARG A 164 13.91 1.05 -29.13
N THR A 165 12.60 0.90 -29.20
CA THR A 165 11.69 1.13 -28.08
C THR A 165 11.41 -0.16 -27.33
N TYR A 166 11.59 -0.15 -26.01
CA TYR A 166 11.28 -1.26 -25.13
C TYR A 166 10.06 -0.93 -24.25
N LYS A 167 9.20 -1.90 -24.07
CA LYS A 167 8.00 -1.81 -23.23
C LYS A 167 7.90 -3.04 -22.36
N ILE A 168 7.59 -2.82 -21.07
CA ILE A 168 7.20 -3.90 -20.17
C ILE A 168 5.68 -3.86 -19.97
N LYS A 169 5.03 -5.02 -20.00
CA LYS A 169 3.61 -5.18 -19.75
C LYS A 169 3.41 -6.19 -18.62
N LEU A 170 2.49 -5.89 -17.74
CA LEU A 170 1.97 -6.81 -16.74
C LEU A 170 0.46 -6.64 -16.68
N HIS A 171 -0.27 -7.74 -16.79
CA HIS A 171 -1.71 -7.76 -16.63
C HIS A 171 -2.04 -8.33 -15.24
N GLY A 172 -2.65 -7.54 -14.43
CA GLY A 172 -3.05 -7.93 -13.08
C GLY A 172 -4.16 -7.04 -12.57
N ASN A 173 -4.90 -7.53 -11.59
CA ASN A 173 -5.91 -6.77 -10.89
C ASN A 173 -5.91 -7.15 -9.41
N GLY A 174 -6.30 -6.24 -8.55
CA GLY A 174 -6.34 -6.46 -7.11
C GLY A 174 -7.35 -5.57 -6.43
N ARG A 175 -7.84 -6.04 -5.30
CA ARG A 175 -8.71 -5.26 -4.43
C ARG A 175 -8.67 -5.78 -3.01
N PRO A 176 -8.93 -4.93 -2.00
CA PRO A 176 -9.21 -5.37 -0.64
C PRO A 176 -10.46 -6.26 -0.61
N TYR A 177 -10.48 -7.23 0.29
CA TYR A 177 -11.62 -8.13 0.45
C TYR A 177 -12.90 -7.36 0.86
N ASP A 178 -12.76 -6.40 1.77
CA ASP A 178 -13.79 -5.43 2.12
C ASP A 178 -13.16 -4.05 2.48
N ASN A 179 -14.02 -3.06 2.77
CA ASN A 179 -13.56 -1.70 3.06
C ASN A 179 -12.81 -1.57 4.39
N THR A 180 -12.92 -2.53 5.30
CA THR A 180 -12.28 -2.50 6.62
C THR A 180 -10.92 -3.19 6.67
N VAL A 181 -10.36 -3.58 5.51
CA VAL A 181 -9.03 -4.19 5.39
C VAL A 181 -7.90 -3.18 5.63
N ALA A 182 -8.17 -1.90 5.39
CA ALA A 182 -7.21 -0.82 5.59
C ALA A 182 -7.90 0.47 6.03
#